data_864f75feab479a0ff2e21b7df8bd599e
#
_entry.id   864f75feab479a0ff2e21b7df8bd599e
#
_cell.length_a   1.000
_cell.length_b   1.000
_cell.length_c   1.000
_cell.angle_alpha   90.00
_cell.angle_beta   90.00
_cell.angle_gamma   90.00
#
_symmetry.space_group_name_H-M   'P 1'
#
loop_
_entity.id
_entity.type
_entity.pdbx_description
1 polymer ?
#
loop_
_entity_poly.entity_id
_entity_poly.type
_entity_poly.pdbx_seq_one_letter_code
_entity_poly.pdbx_strand_id
1 'polypeptide(L)'
;MQPYTSRKIWLIIAGLICLSSVSCFANPLYVNVPSTPYDRQMTRIRPVLFSGSAASKQDVSMALVNHWMGDLRSIPYGFSMEWKTPAEVQTGAAADCKGKAVALYEMMHSRGAEDLRLVIGKRTVTSRKTHAWLEWTISGGTYVLDPTINWTACRADRLGNSSYIPLYAYAGARKYRAATATLYAKSHLQAGQKVASNL
;
A
#
# COMPACT_ATOMS: atom_id res chain seq x y z
N MET A 1 19.30 -76.64 -24.81
CA MET A 1 18.06 -76.08 -24.27
C MET A 1 18.39 -75.34 -22.94
N GLN A 2 18.40 -74.01 -22.97
CA GLN A 2 18.65 -73.19 -21.81
C GLN A 2 17.42 -72.27 -21.58
N PRO A 3 16.91 -72.13 -20.39
CA PRO A 3 15.74 -71.29 -20.14
C PRO A 3 16.15 -69.79 -19.99
N TYR A 4 15.40 -69.00 -20.65
CA TYR A 4 15.47 -67.55 -20.69
C TYR A 4 14.91 -66.95 -19.39
N THR A 5 15.74 -66.36 -18.54
CA THR A 5 15.32 -65.68 -17.33
C THR A 5 15.00 -64.23 -17.61
N SER A 6 13.71 -63.90 -17.61
CA SER A 6 13.18 -62.56 -17.70
C SER A 6 13.52 -61.73 -16.45
N ARG A 7 14.42 -60.76 -16.59
CA ARG A 7 14.67 -59.73 -15.57
C ARG A 7 13.61 -58.64 -15.64
N LYS A 8 12.68 -58.60 -14.70
CA LYS A 8 11.76 -57.51 -14.51
C LYS A 8 12.53 -56.32 -13.96
N ILE A 9 12.70 -55.30 -14.83
CA ILE A 9 13.25 -54.00 -14.47
C ILE A 9 12.10 -53.21 -13.80
N TRP A 10 12.19 -52.99 -12.50
CA TRP A 10 11.33 -52.04 -11.78
C TRP A 10 11.87 -50.64 -12.05
N LEU A 11 11.19 -49.89 -12.90
CA LEU A 11 11.39 -48.43 -13.01
C LEU A 11 10.74 -47.76 -11.81
N ILE A 12 11.57 -47.35 -10.86
CA ILE A 12 11.15 -46.44 -9.74
C ILE A 12 11.09 -45.05 -10.36
N ILE A 13 9.88 -44.60 -10.67
CA ILE A 13 9.61 -43.21 -11.02
C ILE A 13 9.58 -42.45 -9.70
N ALA A 14 10.72 -41.88 -9.28
CA ALA A 14 10.79 -40.92 -8.24
C ALA A 14 10.17 -39.61 -8.74
N GLY A 15 8.87 -39.43 -8.47
CA GLY A 15 8.17 -38.17 -8.72
C GLY A 15 8.75 -37.07 -7.80
N LEU A 16 9.61 -36.23 -8.39
CA LEU A 16 10.11 -35.02 -7.75
C LEU A 16 8.93 -34.03 -7.66
N ILE A 17 8.19 -34.07 -6.55
CA ILE A 17 7.18 -33.04 -6.22
C ILE A 17 7.97 -31.77 -5.91
N CYS A 18 8.13 -30.91 -6.91
CA CYS A 18 8.62 -29.56 -6.77
C CYS A 18 7.54 -28.78 -5.99
N LEU A 19 7.64 -28.74 -4.65
CA LEU A 19 6.90 -27.82 -3.80
C LEU A 19 7.39 -26.41 -4.13
N SER A 20 6.85 -25.83 -5.20
CA SER A 20 6.92 -24.40 -5.42
C SER A 20 6.17 -23.74 -4.26
N SER A 21 6.91 -23.30 -3.25
CA SER A 21 6.43 -22.39 -2.22
C SER A 21 6.01 -21.12 -2.93
N VAL A 22 4.73 -21.04 -3.27
CA VAL A 22 4.08 -19.78 -3.66
C VAL A 22 4.15 -18.90 -2.42
N SER A 23 5.15 -18.04 -2.38
CA SER A 23 5.19 -16.95 -1.41
C SER A 23 3.98 -16.07 -1.70
N CYS A 24 2.86 -16.38 -1.06
CA CYS A 24 1.68 -15.53 -1.09
C CYS A 24 2.05 -14.25 -0.34
N PHE A 25 2.50 -13.23 -1.06
CA PHE A 25 2.68 -11.90 -0.53
C PHE A 25 1.27 -11.39 -0.23
N ALA A 26 0.83 -11.58 1.01
CA ALA A 26 -0.45 -11.09 1.46
C ALA A 26 -0.39 -9.56 1.42
N ASN A 27 -1.24 -8.94 0.58
CA ASN A 27 -1.51 -7.52 0.69
C ASN A 27 -1.83 -7.20 2.15
N PRO A 28 -1.35 -6.08 2.70
CA PRO A 28 -1.62 -5.75 4.08
C PRO A 28 -3.12 -5.73 4.32
N LEU A 29 -3.58 -6.48 5.31
CA LEU A 29 -4.97 -6.47 5.72
C LEU A 29 -5.23 -5.18 6.49
N TYR A 30 -6.28 -4.44 6.08
CA TYR A 30 -6.68 -3.20 6.71
C TYR A 30 -8.03 -3.37 7.41
N VAL A 31 -8.08 -3.02 8.69
CA VAL A 31 -9.30 -2.99 9.51
C VAL A 31 -9.74 -1.54 9.66
N ASN A 32 -11.01 -1.27 9.39
CA ASN A 32 -11.58 0.07 9.58
C ASN A 32 -11.56 0.46 11.06
N VAL A 33 -11.15 1.70 11.35
CA VAL A 33 -11.08 2.23 12.71
C VAL A 33 -11.71 3.63 12.77
N PRO A 34 -12.34 4.01 13.90
CA PRO A 34 -12.98 5.33 14.04
C PRO A 34 -11.95 6.45 14.15
N SER A 35 -10.76 6.17 14.67
CA SER A 35 -9.70 7.16 14.90
C SER A 35 -8.31 6.55 14.80
N THR A 36 -7.32 7.42 14.59
CA THR A 36 -5.89 7.09 14.57
C THR A 36 -5.10 8.11 15.40
N PRO A 37 -3.87 7.79 15.81
CA PRO A 37 -2.99 8.73 16.50
C PRO A 37 -2.64 9.99 15.68
N TYR A 38 -2.84 9.94 14.36
CA TYR A 38 -2.47 11.02 13.44
C TYR A 38 -3.60 12.00 13.14
N ASP A 39 -4.83 11.72 13.54
CA ASP A 39 -6.02 12.51 13.19
C ASP A 39 -5.89 14.01 13.49
N ARG A 40 -5.30 14.33 14.66
CA ARG A 40 -5.08 15.73 15.06
C ARG A 40 -4.05 16.41 14.17
N GLN A 41 -2.96 15.71 13.84
CA GLN A 41 -1.88 16.25 13.03
C GLN A 41 -2.30 16.45 11.56
N MET A 42 -3.27 15.65 11.07
CA MET A 42 -3.76 15.67 9.68
C MET A 42 -4.88 16.70 9.45
N THR A 43 -5.23 17.53 10.44
CA THR A 43 -6.35 18.49 10.31
C THR A 43 -6.18 19.41 9.10
N ARG A 44 -4.96 19.88 8.81
CA ARG A 44 -4.66 20.78 7.68
C ARG A 44 -4.88 20.14 6.31
N ILE A 45 -4.70 18.83 6.18
CA ILE A 45 -4.80 18.09 4.92
C ILE A 45 -6.14 17.35 4.76
N ARG A 46 -7.04 17.43 5.76
CA ARG A 46 -8.38 16.82 5.65
C ARG A 46 -9.15 17.24 4.42
N PRO A 47 -9.17 18.53 4.03
CA PRO A 47 -9.86 18.93 2.81
C PRO A 47 -9.35 18.20 1.57
N VAL A 48 -8.06 17.94 1.49
CA VAL A 48 -7.44 17.19 0.38
C VAL A 48 -7.90 15.74 0.36
N LEU A 49 -7.90 15.08 1.53
CA LEU A 49 -8.32 13.68 1.63
C LEU A 49 -9.82 13.50 1.37
N PHE A 50 -10.64 14.48 1.77
CA PHE A 50 -12.12 14.40 1.70
C PHE A 50 -12.68 15.07 0.44
N SER A 51 -11.84 15.71 -0.38
CA SER A 51 -12.30 16.25 -1.66
C SER A 51 -12.93 15.14 -2.49
N GLY A 52 -14.06 15.42 -3.12
CA GLY A 52 -14.67 14.48 -4.06
C GLY A 52 -13.74 14.26 -5.25
N SER A 53 -13.74 13.06 -5.80
CA SER A 53 -13.10 12.81 -7.09
C SER A 53 -13.72 13.73 -8.15
N ALA A 54 -12.91 14.24 -9.08
CA ALA A 54 -13.41 15.11 -10.13
C ALA A 54 -14.56 14.46 -10.92
N ALA A 55 -15.52 15.29 -11.34
CA ALA A 55 -16.69 14.83 -12.11
C ALA A 55 -16.31 14.21 -13.47
N SER A 56 -15.14 14.55 -14.01
CA SER A 56 -14.59 13.94 -15.22
C SER A 56 -13.43 13.02 -14.85
N LYS A 57 -13.64 11.72 -14.97
CA LYS A 57 -12.56 10.74 -14.85
C LYS A 57 -11.58 10.96 -16.02
N GLN A 58 -10.38 11.42 -15.70
CA GLN A 58 -9.25 11.37 -16.62
C GLN A 58 -8.48 10.08 -16.32
N ASP A 59 -8.06 9.38 -17.37
CA ASP A 59 -7.25 8.18 -17.18
C ASP A 59 -5.91 8.53 -16.52
N VAL A 60 -5.75 8.11 -15.27
CA VAL A 60 -4.49 8.22 -14.56
C VAL A 60 -3.60 7.05 -14.97
N SER A 61 -2.70 7.31 -15.92
CA SER A 61 -1.75 6.28 -16.38
C SER A 61 -0.56 6.14 -15.43
N MET A 62 0.05 4.95 -15.40
CA MET A 62 1.27 4.71 -14.62
C MET A 62 2.44 5.62 -15.06
N ALA A 63 2.54 5.95 -16.34
CA ALA A 63 3.55 6.88 -16.86
C ALA A 63 3.38 8.28 -16.27
N LEU A 64 2.13 8.76 -16.19
CA LEU A 64 1.82 10.06 -15.59
C LEU A 64 2.13 10.07 -14.09
N VAL A 65 1.79 9.01 -13.37
CA VAL A 65 2.12 8.87 -11.93
C VAL A 65 3.64 8.89 -11.71
N ASN A 66 4.39 8.16 -12.53
CA ASN A 66 5.85 8.16 -12.43
C ASN A 66 6.46 9.54 -12.74
N HIS A 67 5.89 10.29 -13.68
CA HIS A 67 6.30 11.66 -13.95
C HIS A 67 6.10 12.54 -12.71
N TRP A 68 4.91 12.53 -12.10
CA TRP A 68 4.64 13.29 -10.88
C TRP A 68 5.51 12.88 -9.69
N MET A 69 5.80 11.58 -9.57
CA MET A 69 6.73 11.09 -8.54
C MET A 69 8.13 11.68 -8.75
N GLY A 70 8.60 11.75 -9.99
CA GLY A 70 9.88 12.38 -10.35
C GLY A 70 9.92 13.85 -10.00
N ASP A 71 8.86 14.61 -10.34
CA ASP A 71 8.74 16.03 -10.02
C ASP A 71 8.77 16.28 -8.51
N LEU A 72 7.96 15.55 -7.75
CA LEU A 72 7.92 15.67 -6.30
C LEU A 72 9.23 15.22 -5.65
N ARG A 73 9.91 14.22 -6.21
CA ARG A 73 11.20 13.77 -5.71
C ARG A 73 12.27 14.85 -5.88
N SER A 74 12.22 15.62 -6.95
CA SER A 74 13.17 16.71 -7.23
C SER A 74 13.08 17.85 -6.20
N ILE A 75 11.94 18.02 -5.53
CA ILE A 75 11.78 19.00 -4.44
C ILE A 75 12.73 18.62 -3.29
N PRO A 76 13.54 19.56 -2.75
CA PRO A 76 14.43 19.31 -1.64
C PRO A 76 13.71 18.67 -0.44
N TYR A 77 14.37 17.74 0.25
CA TYR A 77 13.82 17.17 1.47
C TYR A 77 14.02 18.13 2.65
N GLY A 78 12.96 18.43 3.36
CA GLY A 78 12.98 19.22 4.57
C GLY A 78 11.94 18.73 5.57
N PHE A 79 12.38 18.23 6.72
CA PHE A 79 11.48 17.75 7.77
C PHE A 79 10.59 18.87 8.31
N SER A 80 9.31 18.59 8.49
CA SER A 80 8.33 19.47 9.13
C SER A 80 7.59 18.70 10.22
N MET A 81 7.27 19.36 11.32
CA MET A 81 6.34 18.81 12.32
C MET A 81 4.92 18.74 11.77
N GLU A 82 4.55 19.73 10.98
CA GLU A 82 3.21 19.84 10.38
C GLU A 82 3.13 19.12 9.04
N TRP A 83 1.93 18.72 8.69
CA TRP A 83 1.60 18.21 7.36
C TRP A 83 1.45 19.39 6.41
N LYS A 84 2.32 19.49 5.42
CA LYS A 84 2.21 20.50 4.36
C LYS A 84 1.05 20.17 3.43
N THR A 85 0.32 21.19 3.04
CA THR A 85 -0.70 21.10 2.00
C THR A 85 -0.06 20.98 0.62
N PRO A 86 -0.76 20.46 -0.41
CA PRO A 86 -0.26 20.41 -1.78
C PRO A 86 0.19 21.77 -2.30
N ALA A 87 -0.56 22.84 -2.03
CA ALA A 87 -0.20 24.20 -2.43
C ALA A 87 1.15 24.63 -1.85
N GLU A 88 1.45 24.32 -0.60
CA GLU A 88 2.74 24.61 0.02
C GLU A 88 3.89 23.79 -0.59
N VAL A 89 3.62 22.56 -1.01
CA VAL A 89 4.63 21.71 -1.69
C VAL A 89 4.90 22.22 -3.10
N GLN A 90 3.88 22.67 -3.81
CA GLN A 90 3.98 23.19 -5.18
C GLN A 90 4.79 24.49 -5.28
N THR A 91 5.02 25.21 -4.18
CA THR A 91 5.93 26.38 -4.19
C THR A 91 7.38 26.00 -4.45
N GLY A 92 7.73 24.69 -4.45
CA GLY A 92 9.10 24.22 -4.57
C GLY A 92 9.91 24.30 -3.26
N ALA A 93 9.31 24.79 -2.17
CA ALA A 93 9.94 24.79 -0.86
C ALA A 93 10.16 23.35 -0.36
N ALA A 94 11.24 23.14 0.41
CA ALA A 94 11.60 21.83 0.95
C ALA A 94 10.39 21.14 1.61
N ALA A 95 10.15 19.87 1.29
CA ALA A 95 9.05 19.08 1.80
C ALA A 95 9.51 17.69 2.25
N ASP A 96 8.89 17.18 3.32
CA ASP A 96 9.15 15.82 3.79
C ASP A 96 8.23 14.77 3.11
N CYS A 97 8.36 13.53 3.55
CA CYS A 97 7.58 12.42 3.01
C CYS A 97 6.06 12.66 3.10
N LYS A 98 5.60 13.29 4.17
CA LYS A 98 4.17 13.57 4.37
C LYS A 98 3.65 14.57 3.33
N GLY A 99 4.33 15.69 3.17
CA GLY A 99 3.95 16.72 2.20
C GLY A 99 3.96 16.19 0.77
N LYS A 100 5.04 15.48 0.38
CA LYS A 100 5.14 14.88 -0.97
C LYS A 100 4.07 13.84 -1.24
N ALA A 101 3.77 12.96 -0.26
CA ALA A 101 2.72 11.96 -0.42
C ALA A 101 1.33 12.60 -0.53
N VAL A 102 1.03 13.65 0.24
CA VAL A 102 -0.25 14.37 0.16
C VAL A 102 -0.41 15.11 -1.17
N ALA A 103 0.67 15.73 -1.67
CA ALA A 103 0.64 16.38 -2.97
C ALA A 103 0.38 15.36 -4.10
N LEU A 104 1.04 14.20 -4.09
CA LEU A 104 0.76 13.13 -5.05
C LEU A 104 -0.67 12.61 -4.93
N TYR A 105 -1.19 12.46 -3.70
CA TYR A 105 -2.57 12.05 -3.45
C TYR A 105 -3.55 13.00 -4.15
N GLU A 106 -3.40 14.32 -3.97
CA GLU A 106 -4.27 15.31 -4.61
C GLU A 106 -4.18 15.24 -6.14
N MET A 107 -2.96 15.18 -6.69
CA MET A 107 -2.74 15.09 -8.15
C MET A 107 -3.44 13.88 -8.77
N MET A 108 -3.41 12.74 -8.10
CA MET A 108 -4.05 11.52 -8.55
C MET A 108 -5.57 11.55 -8.33
N HIS A 109 -5.99 11.91 -7.11
CA HIS A 109 -7.39 11.89 -6.71
C HIS A 109 -8.23 12.91 -7.47
N SER A 110 -7.71 14.12 -7.70
CA SER A 110 -8.36 15.17 -8.50
C SER A 110 -8.58 14.76 -9.96
N ARG A 111 -7.83 13.78 -10.47
CA ARG A 111 -8.00 13.20 -11.81
C ARG A 111 -8.80 11.90 -11.82
N GLY A 112 -9.36 11.50 -10.67
CA GLY A 112 -10.27 10.36 -10.59
C GLY A 112 -9.57 9.02 -10.33
N ALA A 113 -8.33 9.01 -9.82
CA ALA A 113 -7.74 7.75 -9.33
C ALA A 113 -8.60 7.18 -8.20
N GLU A 114 -9.06 5.94 -8.38
CA GLU A 114 -9.79 5.18 -7.39
C GLU A 114 -8.84 4.25 -6.60
N ASP A 115 -9.31 3.67 -5.51
CA ASP A 115 -8.54 2.73 -4.66
C ASP A 115 -7.15 3.23 -4.25
N LEU A 116 -7.08 4.55 -3.98
CA LEU A 116 -5.90 5.25 -3.54
C LEU A 116 -5.92 5.40 -2.01
N ARG A 117 -4.81 5.09 -1.34
CA ARG A 117 -4.65 5.23 0.11
C ARG A 117 -3.40 6.01 0.43
N LEU A 118 -3.53 6.97 1.35
CA LEU A 118 -2.38 7.57 2.02
C LEU A 118 -2.00 6.67 3.20
N VAL A 119 -0.78 6.17 3.21
CA VAL A 119 -0.29 5.20 4.20
C VAL A 119 0.76 5.84 5.09
N ILE A 120 0.67 5.56 6.39
CA ILE A 120 1.68 5.88 7.39
C ILE A 120 2.19 4.57 7.97
N GLY A 121 3.49 4.37 7.94
CA GLY A 121 4.09 3.14 8.42
C GLY A 121 5.58 3.25 8.63
N LYS A 122 6.27 2.14 8.59
CA LYS A 122 7.73 2.06 8.64
C LYS A 122 8.27 1.67 7.27
N ARG A 123 9.31 2.36 6.81
CA ARG A 123 9.93 2.01 5.54
C ARG A 123 10.62 0.65 5.60
N THR A 124 11.24 0.33 6.74
CA THR A 124 11.84 -0.98 7.02
C THR A 124 11.53 -1.41 8.44
N VAL A 125 11.70 -2.68 8.76
CA VAL A 125 11.50 -3.23 10.12
C VAL A 125 12.35 -2.52 11.18
N THR A 126 13.53 -2.04 10.81
CA THR A 126 14.46 -1.34 11.70
C THR A 126 14.23 0.16 11.78
N SER A 127 13.33 0.73 10.97
CA SER A 127 13.06 2.16 10.97
C SER A 127 12.52 2.61 12.32
N ARG A 128 13.18 3.60 12.94
CA ARG A 128 12.73 4.23 14.19
C ARG A 128 11.62 5.26 13.97
N LYS A 129 11.66 5.95 12.83
CA LYS A 129 10.68 6.98 12.44
C LYS A 129 9.64 6.39 11.50
N THR A 130 8.44 6.95 11.55
CA THR A 130 7.40 6.66 10.56
C THR A 130 7.69 7.38 9.25
N HIS A 131 7.13 6.85 8.19
CA HIS A 131 7.23 7.32 6.82
C HIS A 131 5.84 7.37 6.19
N ALA A 132 5.63 8.22 5.19
CA ALA A 132 4.37 8.32 4.47
C ALA A 132 4.59 8.05 2.98
N TRP A 133 3.65 7.28 2.40
CA TRP A 133 3.62 6.93 0.98
C TRP A 133 2.17 6.72 0.54
N LEU A 134 1.96 6.44 -0.74
CA LEU A 134 0.65 6.02 -1.24
C LEU A 134 0.65 4.54 -1.61
N GLU A 135 -0.49 3.92 -1.45
CA GLU A 135 -0.84 2.64 -2.08
C GLU A 135 -1.95 2.88 -3.09
N TRP A 136 -1.75 2.42 -4.30
CA TRP A 136 -2.71 2.50 -5.39
C TRP A 136 -3.00 1.12 -5.94
N THR A 137 -4.27 0.70 -5.90
CA THR A 137 -4.71 -0.61 -6.39
C THR A 137 -5.41 -0.45 -7.72
N ILE A 138 -4.89 -1.12 -8.74
CA ILE A 138 -5.46 -1.20 -10.10
C ILE A 138 -5.53 -2.67 -10.53
N SER A 139 -6.06 -2.94 -11.72
CA SER A 139 -6.20 -4.30 -12.26
C SER A 139 -4.88 -5.11 -12.28
N GLY A 140 -3.74 -4.43 -12.37
CA GLY A 140 -2.40 -5.05 -12.33
C GLY A 140 -1.87 -5.36 -10.93
N GLY A 141 -2.61 -5.02 -9.86
CA GLY A 141 -2.21 -5.21 -8.45
C GLY A 141 -2.03 -3.91 -7.69
N THR A 142 -1.50 -4.00 -6.49
CA THR A 142 -1.22 -2.83 -5.64
C THR A 142 0.19 -2.31 -5.88
N TYR A 143 0.30 -1.00 -6.00
CA TYR A 143 1.57 -0.28 -6.19
C TYR A 143 1.85 0.61 -4.99
N VAL A 144 3.11 0.63 -4.55
CA VAL A 144 3.67 1.58 -3.60
C VAL A 144 4.23 2.76 -4.37
N LEU A 145 3.76 3.95 -4.04
CA LEU A 145 4.16 5.22 -4.64
C LEU A 145 4.81 6.08 -3.55
N ASP A 146 6.13 6.17 -3.58
CA ASP A 146 6.90 6.93 -2.60
C ASP A 146 7.72 8.03 -3.29
N PRO A 147 7.15 9.23 -3.46
CA PRO A 147 7.80 10.34 -4.14
C PRO A 147 8.98 10.93 -3.35
N THR A 148 9.29 10.41 -2.18
CA THR A 148 10.46 10.83 -1.40
C THR A 148 11.71 10.04 -1.78
N ILE A 149 11.54 8.74 -2.07
CA ILE A 149 12.65 7.80 -2.22
C ILE A 149 12.68 7.20 -3.63
N ASN A 150 11.53 6.85 -4.20
CA ASN A 150 11.43 6.15 -5.47
C ASN A 150 11.17 7.13 -6.63
N TRP A 151 11.76 6.86 -7.78
CA TRP A 151 11.49 7.60 -9.02
C TRP A 151 10.25 7.08 -9.74
N THR A 152 9.91 5.82 -9.51
CA THR A 152 8.80 5.13 -10.16
C THR A 152 8.01 4.31 -9.16
N ALA A 153 6.77 4.04 -9.50
CA ALA A 153 5.90 3.14 -8.77
C ALA A 153 6.51 1.72 -8.68
N CYS A 154 6.43 1.12 -7.51
CA CYS A 154 6.90 -0.25 -7.27
C CYS A 154 5.70 -1.15 -6.96
N ARG A 155 5.59 -2.31 -7.62
CA ARG A 155 4.57 -3.29 -7.23
C ARG A 155 4.81 -3.79 -5.81
N ALA A 156 3.75 -3.81 -5.01
CA ALA A 156 3.83 -4.21 -3.60
C ALA A 156 4.30 -5.66 -3.44
N ASP A 157 3.89 -6.56 -4.33
CA ASP A 157 4.29 -7.98 -4.33
C ASP A 157 5.77 -8.23 -4.69
N ARG A 158 6.46 -7.22 -5.23
CA ARG A 158 7.90 -7.27 -5.51
C ARG A 158 8.75 -6.66 -4.39
N LEU A 159 8.12 -6.03 -3.41
CA LEU A 159 8.78 -5.47 -2.25
C LEU A 159 8.89 -6.56 -1.17
N GLY A 160 10.07 -6.74 -0.60
CA GLY A 160 10.25 -7.72 0.47
C GLY A 160 9.42 -7.37 1.72
N ASN A 161 9.03 -8.38 2.49
CA ASN A 161 8.22 -8.27 3.72
C ASN A 161 8.84 -7.37 4.80
N SER A 162 10.10 -6.99 4.65
CA SER A 162 10.82 -6.08 5.55
C SER A 162 10.74 -4.60 5.14
N SER A 163 10.05 -4.29 4.03
CA SER A 163 9.93 -2.95 3.47
C SER A 163 8.48 -2.49 3.41
N TYR A 164 8.26 -1.20 3.57
CA TYR A 164 6.94 -0.58 3.50
C TYR A 164 5.89 -1.28 4.37
N ILE A 165 6.17 -1.30 5.67
CA ILE A 165 5.32 -1.94 6.69
C ILE A 165 4.26 -0.93 7.12
N PRO A 166 2.99 -1.06 6.68
CA PRO A 166 1.94 -0.12 7.01
C PRO A 166 1.53 -0.23 8.48
N LEU A 167 1.16 0.89 9.06
CA LEU A 167 0.56 0.98 10.39
C LEU A 167 -0.88 1.51 10.29
N TYR A 168 -1.07 2.59 9.54
CA TYR A 168 -2.37 3.21 9.30
C TYR A 168 -2.51 3.63 7.85
N ALA A 169 -3.75 3.65 7.35
CA ALA A 169 -4.06 4.11 6.00
C ALA A 169 -5.34 4.96 6.00
N TYR A 170 -5.45 5.86 5.01
CA TYR A 170 -6.57 6.76 4.81
C TYR A 170 -7.02 6.70 3.36
N ALA A 171 -8.33 6.54 3.14
CA ALA A 171 -8.95 6.60 1.83
C ALA A 171 -10.20 7.47 1.93
N GLY A 172 -10.08 8.73 1.54
CA GLY A 172 -11.10 9.72 1.84
C GLY A 172 -11.32 9.85 3.35
N ALA A 173 -12.57 9.81 3.78
CA ALA A 173 -12.94 9.86 5.20
C ALA A 173 -12.67 8.56 5.96
N ARG A 174 -12.44 7.45 5.25
CA ARG A 174 -12.21 6.14 5.87
C ARG A 174 -10.80 6.02 6.42
N LYS A 175 -10.70 5.48 7.62
CA LYS A 175 -9.45 5.29 8.34
C LYS A 175 -9.25 3.82 8.63
N TYR A 176 -8.03 3.36 8.48
CA TYR A 176 -7.69 1.96 8.63
C TYR A 176 -6.46 1.79 9.51
N ARG A 177 -6.42 0.69 10.22
CA ARG A 177 -5.23 0.16 10.87
C ARG A 177 -4.77 -1.09 10.12
N ALA A 178 -3.50 -1.19 9.84
CA ALA A 178 -2.93 -2.44 9.34
C ALA A 178 -3.06 -3.52 10.42
N ALA A 179 -3.55 -4.68 10.05
CA ALA A 179 -3.82 -5.78 10.95
C ALA A 179 -2.90 -6.96 10.63
N THR A 180 -2.45 -7.64 11.68
CA THR A 180 -1.98 -9.01 11.56
C THR A 180 -3.17 -9.92 11.26
N ALA A 181 -2.93 -11.11 10.70
CA ALA A 181 -3.99 -12.09 10.41
C ALA A 181 -4.88 -12.37 11.64
N THR A 182 -4.30 -12.39 12.84
CA THR A 182 -5.01 -12.60 14.11
C THR A 182 -5.99 -11.47 14.42
N LEU A 183 -5.60 -10.20 14.20
CA LEU A 183 -6.47 -9.05 14.45
C LEU A 183 -7.63 -9.01 13.45
N TYR A 184 -7.38 -9.39 12.20
CA TYR A 184 -8.41 -9.46 11.16
C TYR A 184 -9.49 -10.50 11.52
N ALA A 185 -9.09 -11.71 11.89
CA ALA A 185 -10.02 -12.75 12.32
C ALA A 185 -10.89 -12.30 13.50
N LYS A 186 -10.30 -11.61 14.49
CA LYS A 186 -11.01 -11.11 15.68
C LYS A 186 -12.03 -10.01 15.31
N SER A 187 -11.71 -9.11 14.38
CA SER A 187 -12.64 -8.06 13.94
C SER A 187 -13.85 -8.62 13.17
N HIS A 188 -13.65 -9.65 12.36
CA HIS A 188 -14.73 -10.31 11.64
C HIS A 188 -15.67 -11.09 12.56
N LEU A 189 -15.13 -11.76 13.59
CA LEU A 189 -15.94 -12.44 14.61
C LEU A 189 -16.83 -11.46 15.38
N GLN A 190 -16.29 -10.30 15.77
CA GLN A 190 -17.09 -9.27 16.46
C GLN A 190 -18.15 -8.62 15.56
N ALA A 191 -17.87 -8.45 14.28
CA ALA A 191 -18.86 -7.94 13.32
C ALA A 191 -20.02 -8.94 13.12
N GLY A 192 -19.71 -10.25 13.01
CA GLY A 192 -20.71 -11.30 12.91
C GLY A 192 -21.60 -11.42 14.14
N GLN A 193 -21.04 -11.26 15.35
CA GLN A 193 -21.83 -11.27 16.59
C GLN A 193 -22.78 -10.07 16.71
N LYS A 194 -22.36 -8.89 16.24
CA LYS A 194 -23.19 -7.69 16.28
C LYS A 194 -24.38 -7.73 15.32
N VAL A 195 -24.26 -8.44 14.20
CA VAL A 195 -25.37 -8.70 13.28
C VAL A 195 -26.34 -9.71 13.86
N ALA A 196 -25.85 -10.76 14.50
CA ALA A 196 -26.69 -11.80 15.12
C ALA A 196 -27.44 -11.34 16.38
N SER A 197 -26.96 -10.28 17.07
CA SER A 197 -27.63 -9.71 18.25
C SER A 197 -28.69 -8.67 17.91
N ASN A 198 -28.83 -8.28 16.65
CA ASN A 198 -29.82 -7.31 16.16
C ASN A 198 -30.92 -7.97 15.31
N LEU A 199 -30.99 -9.29 15.27
CA LEU A 199 -32.08 -10.13 14.71
C LEU A 199 -32.86 -10.77 15.84
#